data_cbe527c9fe7adab07a96401958fc77ca
#
_entry.id   cbe527c9fe7adab07a96401958fc77ca
#
_cell.length_a   1.000
_cell.length_b   1.000
_cell.length_c   1.000
_cell.angle_alpha   90.00
_cell.angle_beta   90.00
_cell.angle_gamma   90.00
#
_symmetry.space_group_name_H-M   'P 1'
#
loop_
_entity.id
_entity.type
_entity.pdbx_description
1 polymer ?
#
loop_
_entity_poly.entity_id
_entity_poly.type
_entity_poly.pdbx_seq_one_letter_code
_entity_poly.pdbx_strand_id
1 'polypeptide(L)'
;MASAPPCLSHEESRRTVEGFIRGGSTWAVVEKRSGHVIGAVALGPDPGRAVEGALELGYTLGEQYRDQGYAVEACAAVLAYAFDELDSPVVSAGHELTNQRSRRVFKKLGFTCEGTARRARMLSGGEYADEIRYSLLREEYRPQPAPK
;
A
#
# COMPACT_ATOMS: atom_id res chain seq x y z
N MET A 1 3.40 -1.40 -4.62
CA MET A 1 2.49 -2.44 -5.08
C MET A 1 1.50 -1.86 -6.07
N ALA A 2 1.32 -2.53 -7.18
CA ALA A 2 0.29 -2.17 -8.13
C ALA A 2 -1.08 -2.32 -7.48
N SER A 3 -2.01 -1.42 -7.78
CA SER A 3 -3.40 -1.77 -7.60
C SER A 3 -3.63 -3.04 -8.42
N ALA A 4 -4.05 -4.11 -7.75
CA ALA A 4 -4.43 -5.33 -8.44
C ALA A 4 -5.55 -5.00 -9.43
N PRO A 5 -5.56 -5.61 -10.62
CA PRO A 5 -6.69 -5.44 -11.52
C PRO A 5 -7.97 -5.88 -10.82
N PRO A 6 -9.12 -5.29 -11.16
CA PRO A 6 -10.37 -5.71 -10.55
C PRO A 6 -10.59 -7.21 -10.80
N CYS A 7 -10.97 -7.93 -9.76
CA CYS A 7 -11.31 -9.34 -9.89
C CYS A 7 -12.60 -9.49 -10.68
N LEU A 8 -12.56 -10.31 -11.70
CA LEU A 8 -13.71 -10.53 -12.60
C LEU A 8 -14.69 -11.58 -12.08
N SER A 9 -14.32 -12.35 -11.06
CA SER A 9 -15.16 -13.41 -10.50
C SER A 9 -14.90 -13.63 -9.01
N HIS A 10 -15.84 -14.27 -8.34
CA HIS A 10 -15.69 -14.71 -6.95
C HIS A 10 -14.51 -15.66 -6.76
N GLU A 11 -14.26 -16.52 -7.75
CA GLU A 11 -13.15 -17.47 -7.68
C GLU A 11 -11.79 -16.76 -7.72
N GLU A 12 -11.65 -15.75 -8.59
CA GLU A 12 -10.43 -14.94 -8.64
C GLU A 12 -10.20 -14.16 -7.34
N SER A 13 -11.26 -13.57 -6.80
CA SER A 13 -11.21 -12.88 -5.49
C SER A 13 -10.78 -13.82 -4.39
N ARG A 14 -11.33 -15.04 -4.37
CA ARG A 14 -10.99 -16.07 -3.39
C ARG A 14 -9.52 -16.46 -3.46
N ARG A 15 -8.99 -16.70 -4.66
CA ARG A 15 -7.57 -17.03 -4.87
C ARG A 15 -6.66 -15.90 -4.40
N THR A 16 -7.05 -14.66 -4.66
CA THR A 16 -6.30 -13.47 -4.20
C THR A 16 -6.23 -13.44 -2.67
N VAL A 17 -7.36 -13.61 -2.00
CA VAL A 17 -7.42 -13.64 -0.53
C VAL A 17 -6.61 -14.81 0.04
N GLU A 18 -6.72 -16.00 -0.55
CA GLU A 18 -5.93 -17.16 -0.14
C GLU A 18 -4.42 -16.89 -0.28
N GLY A 19 -4.01 -16.18 -1.34
CA GLY A 19 -2.64 -15.73 -1.52
C GLY A 19 -2.18 -14.78 -0.41
N PHE A 20 -3.03 -13.86 0.00
CA PHE A 20 -2.74 -12.95 1.11
C PHE A 20 -2.59 -13.69 2.43
N ILE A 21 -3.47 -14.66 2.71
CA ILE A 21 -3.40 -15.47 3.92
C ILE A 21 -2.09 -16.26 3.97
N ARG A 22 -1.71 -16.89 2.86
CA ARG A 22 -0.45 -17.65 2.79
C ARG A 22 0.78 -16.77 2.93
N GLY A 23 0.73 -15.55 2.39
CA GLY A 23 1.85 -14.61 2.46
C GLY A 23 2.14 -14.07 3.86
N GLY A 24 1.12 -13.98 4.71
CA GLY A 24 1.25 -13.53 6.11
C GLY A 24 1.65 -12.07 6.30
N SER A 25 1.68 -11.27 5.24
CA SER A 25 2.11 -9.85 5.26
C SER A 25 1.07 -8.91 4.68
N THR A 26 -0.17 -9.33 4.65
CA THR A 26 -1.31 -8.54 4.17
C THR A 26 -2.43 -8.56 5.20
N TRP A 27 -2.96 -7.39 5.51
CA TRP A 27 -4.05 -7.21 6.48
C TRP A 27 -5.32 -6.79 5.77
N ALA A 28 -6.45 -7.38 6.17
CA ALA A 28 -7.75 -6.91 5.73
C ALA A 28 -8.07 -5.57 6.40
N VAL A 29 -8.64 -4.66 5.63
CA VAL A 29 -9.20 -3.42 6.16
C VAL A 29 -10.68 -3.66 6.35
N VAL A 30 -11.16 -3.53 7.60
CA VAL A 30 -12.57 -3.77 7.96
C VAL A 30 -13.20 -2.45 8.39
N GLU A 31 -14.31 -2.09 7.75
CA GLU A 31 -15.08 -0.93 8.18
C GLU A 31 -15.83 -1.27 9.49
N LYS A 32 -15.51 -0.56 10.56
CA LYS A 32 -16.08 -0.87 11.89
C LYS A 32 -17.60 -0.78 11.91
N ARG A 33 -18.17 0.20 11.23
CA ARG A 33 -19.61 0.44 11.21
C ARG A 33 -20.40 -0.73 10.61
N SER A 34 -19.93 -1.29 9.50
CA SER A 34 -20.63 -2.35 8.78
C SER A 34 -20.09 -3.76 9.06
N GLY A 35 -18.84 -3.86 9.54
CA GLY A 35 -18.14 -5.14 9.66
C GLY A 35 -17.66 -5.70 8.33
N HIS A 36 -17.79 -4.95 7.23
CA HIS A 36 -17.38 -5.42 5.91
C HIS A 36 -15.89 -5.24 5.68
N VAL A 37 -15.27 -6.20 5.00
CA VAL A 37 -13.91 -6.07 4.47
C VAL A 37 -13.99 -5.14 3.26
N ILE A 38 -13.31 -4.01 3.33
CA ILE A 38 -13.36 -2.96 2.32
C ILE A 38 -12.07 -2.80 1.51
N GLY A 39 -11.03 -3.49 1.91
CA GLY A 39 -9.73 -3.42 1.24
C GLY A 39 -8.67 -4.22 1.96
N ALA A 40 -7.42 -3.97 1.59
CA ALA A 40 -6.27 -4.63 2.17
C ALA A 40 -5.05 -3.72 2.17
N VAL A 41 -4.16 -3.91 3.12
CA VAL A 41 -2.84 -3.26 3.17
C VAL A 41 -1.78 -4.35 3.24
N ALA A 42 -0.76 -4.23 2.41
CA ALA A 42 0.34 -5.18 2.37
C ALA A 42 1.65 -4.50 2.74
N LEU A 43 2.53 -5.25 3.38
CA LEU A 43 3.87 -4.83 3.73
C LEU A 43 4.80 -6.01 3.47
N GLY A 44 5.84 -5.80 2.68
CA GLY A 44 6.80 -6.86 2.35
C GLY A 44 8.18 -6.29 2.09
N PRO A 45 9.18 -7.15 1.84
CA PRO A 45 10.52 -6.67 1.50
C PRO A 45 10.49 -5.78 0.26
N ASP A 46 11.26 -4.70 0.29
CA ASP A 46 11.39 -3.80 -0.87
C ASP A 46 12.38 -4.40 -1.88
N PRO A 47 11.91 -4.81 -3.07
CA PRO A 47 12.81 -5.43 -4.05
C PRO A 47 13.76 -4.43 -4.73
N GLY A 48 13.49 -3.15 -4.59
CA GLY A 48 14.28 -2.08 -5.20
C GLY A 48 15.38 -1.52 -4.32
N ARG A 49 15.54 -2.00 -3.08
CA ARG A 49 16.52 -1.47 -2.12
C ARG A 49 17.40 -2.57 -1.56
N ALA A 50 18.70 -2.39 -1.67
CA ALA A 50 19.70 -3.28 -1.08
C ALA A 50 20.03 -2.84 0.37
N VAL A 51 19.00 -2.65 1.18
CA VAL A 51 19.10 -2.23 2.58
C VAL A 51 18.35 -3.25 3.42
N GLU A 52 19.05 -3.82 4.41
CA GLU A 52 18.44 -4.81 5.28
C GLU A 52 17.26 -4.20 6.06
N GLY A 53 16.12 -4.87 6.03
CA GLY A 53 14.92 -4.43 6.70
C GLY A 53 14.09 -3.40 5.93
N ALA A 54 14.51 -2.97 4.74
CA ALA A 54 13.72 -2.09 3.89
C ALA A 54 12.42 -2.79 3.47
N LEU A 55 11.29 -2.10 3.65
CA LEU A 55 9.96 -2.64 3.38
C LEU A 55 9.24 -1.80 2.32
N GLU A 56 8.29 -2.43 1.65
CA GLU A 56 7.42 -1.77 0.69
C GLU A 56 5.97 -1.91 1.14
N LEU A 57 5.26 -0.79 1.14
CA LEU A 57 3.85 -0.69 1.50
C LEU A 57 3.00 -0.63 0.23
N GLY A 58 1.90 -1.36 0.21
CA GLY A 58 0.88 -1.24 -0.82
C GLY A 58 -0.51 -1.37 -0.20
N TYR A 59 -1.52 -0.86 -0.89
CA TYR A 59 -2.89 -1.00 -0.42
C TYR A 59 -3.86 -1.04 -1.59
N THR A 60 -5.02 -1.63 -1.33
CA THR A 60 -6.19 -1.58 -2.21
C THR A 60 -7.41 -1.21 -1.37
N LEU A 61 -8.36 -0.52 -1.97
CA LEU A 61 -9.58 -0.12 -1.31
C LEU A 61 -10.74 -0.18 -2.31
N GLY A 62 -11.87 -0.75 -1.90
CA GLY A 62 -13.06 -0.81 -2.72
C GLY A 62 -13.48 0.58 -3.19
N GLU A 63 -13.95 0.69 -4.43
CA GLU A 63 -14.23 1.98 -5.08
C GLU A 63 -15.17 2.85 -4.25
N GLN A 64 -16.23 2.27 -3.69
CA GLN A 64 -17.21 2.99 -2.89
C GLN A 64 -16.69 3.50 -1.53
N TYR A 65 -15.52 3.05 -1.11
CA TYR A 65 -14.91 3.44 0.16
C TYR A 65 -13.76 4.43 0.01
N ARG A 66 -13.48 4.85 -1.21
CA ARG A 66 -12.40 5.80 -1.51
C ARG A 66 -12.76 7.22 -1.07
N ASP A 67 -11.75 8.05 -0.87
CA ASP A 67 -11.86 9.47 -0.52
C ASP A 67 -12.58 9.75 0.81
N GLN A 68 -12.53 8.79 1.76
CA GLN A 68 -13.13 8.89 3.08
C GLN A 68 -12.12 8.79 4.23
N GLY A 69 -10.82 8.81 3.92
CA GLY A 69 -9.75 8.72 4.92
C GLY A 69 -9.37 7.31 5.33
N TYR A 70 -10.05 6.28 4.86
CA TYR A 70 -9.76 4.88 5.23
C TYR A 70 -8.35 4.44 4.83
N ALA A 71 -7.89 4.81 3.64
CA ALA A 71 -6.56 4.43 3.18
C ALA A 71 -5.46 5.02 4.07
N VAL A 72 -5.56 6.29 4.42
CA VAL A 72 -4.61 6.96 5.32
C VAL A 72 -4.59 6.29 6.69
N GLU A 73 -5.77 6.03 7.26
CA GLU A 73 -5.90 5.37 8.57
C GLU A 73 -5.30 3.97 8.58
N ALA A 74 -5.64 3.16 7.58
CA ALA A 74 -5.15 1.79 7.48
C ALA A 74 -3.63 1.73 7.23
N CYS A 75 -3.13 2.54 6.30
CA CYS A 75 -1.70 2.62 6.03
C CYS A 75 -0.91 3.15 7.23
N ALA A 76 -1.47 4.12 7.97
CA ALA A 76 -0.82 4.64 9.17
C ALA A 76 -0.63 3.54 10.24
N ALA A 77 -1.62 2.67 10.41
CA ALA A 77 -1.51 1.54 11.33
C ALA A 77 -0.41 0.55 10.94
N VAL A 78 -0.30 0.26 9.64
CA VAL A 78 0.73 -0.65 9.13
C VAL A 78 2.12 0.01 9.18
N LEU A 79 2.23 1.31 8.95
CA LEU A 79 3.49 2.05 9.13
C LEU A 79 3.96 2.02 10.59
N ALA A 80 3.05 2.17 11.55
CA ALA A 80 3.40 2.03 12.95
C ALA A 80 3.99 0.65 13.24
N TYR A 81 3.39 -0.41 12.71
CA TYR A 81 3.93 -1.77 12.82
C TYR A 81 5.32 -1.88 12.18
N ALA A 82 5.51 -1.32 10.98
CA ALA A 82 6.78 -1.38 10.26
C ALA A 82 7.92 -0.70 11.03
N PHE A 83 7.67 0.48 11.60
CA PHE A 83 8.70 1.25 12.29
C PHE A 83 8.85 0.88 13.76
N ASP A 84 7.76 0.68 14.48
CA ASP A 84 7.79 0.45 15.92
C ASP A 84 8.04 -1.02 16.29
N GLU A 85 7.51 -1.97 15.52
CA GLU A 85 7.65 -3.40 15.81
C GLU A 85 8.74 -4.07 14.98
N LEU A 86 8.83 -3.77 13.68
CA LEU A 86 9.79 -4.38 12.78
C LEU A 86 11.11 -3.62 12.67
N ASP A 87 11.17 -2.41 13.22
CA ASP A 87 12.38 -1.58 13.23
C ASP A 87 12.93 -1.30 11.82
N SER A 88 12.05 -1.12 10.85
CA SER A 88 12.44 -0.86 9.46
C SER A 88 13.20 0.48 9.33
N PRO A 89 14.29 0.54 8.58
CA PRO A 89 14.99 1.82 8.32
C PRO A 89 14.23 2.68 7.31
N VAL A 90 13.44 2.09 6.42
CA VAL A 90 12.74 2.80 5.36
C VAL A 90 11.56 1.98 4.87
N VAL A 91 10.46 2.67 4.60
CA VAL A 91 9.31 2.07 3.91
C VAL A 91 9.10 2.81 2.61
N SER A 92 9.05 2.09 1.51
CA SER A 92 8.78 2.63 0.18
C SER A 92 7.34 2.36 -0.24
N ALA A 93 6.88 3.09 -1.23
CA ALA A 93 5.58 2.91 -1.85
C ALA A 93 5.61 3.45 -3.28
N GLY A 94 4.63 3.09 -4.08
CA GLY A 94 4.54 3.60 -5.43
C GLY A 94 3.12 3.56 -5.97
N HIS A 95 2.89 4.30 -7.02
CA HIS A 95 1.61 4.28 -7.75
C HIS A 95 1.82 4.63 -9.22
N GLU A 96 0.87 4.23 -10.06
CA GLU A 96 0.86 4.61 -11.47
C GLU A 96 0.66 6.12 -11.61
N LEU A 97 1.16 6.71 -12.71
CA LEU A 97 1.12 8.16 -12.96
C LEU A 97 -0.28 8.75 -12.86
N THR A 98 -1.30 7.98 -13.25
CA THR A 98 -2.69 8.41 -13.26
C THR A 98 -3.39 8.28 -11.91
N ASN A 99 -2.78 7.61 -10.94
CA ASN A 99 -3.40 7.36 -9.63
C ASN A 99 -3.17 8.53 -8.65
N GLN A 100 -3.95 9.59 -8.80
CA GLN A 100 -3.84 10.78 -7.95
C GLN A 100 -4.32 10.54 -6.50
N ARG A 101 -5.17 9.53 -6.26
CA ARG A 101 -5.60 9.17 -4.91
C ARG A 101 -4.44 8.69 -4.07
N SER A 102 -3.64 7.77 -4.59
CA SER A 102 -2.45 7.26 -3.89
C SER A 102 -1.43 8.36 -3.63
N ARG A 103 -1.25 9.28 -4.58
CA ARG A 103 -0.40 10.46 -4.39
C ARG A 103 -0.82 11.25 -3.13
N ARG A 104 -2.12 11.52 -2.99
CA ARG A 104 -2.64 12.25 -1.83
C ARG A 104 -2.46 11.48 -0.53
N VAL A 105 -2.67 10.16 -0.55
CA VAL A 105 -2.48 9.28 0.61
C VAL A 105 -1.03 9.33 1.09
N PHE A 106 -0.08 9.12 0.20
CA PHE A 106 1.35 9.11 0.56
C PHE A 106 1.82 10.48 1.03
N LYS A 107 1.33 11.54 0.42
CA LYS A 107 1.63 12.90 0.87
C LYS A 107 1.13 13.16 2.31
N LYS A 108 -0.10 12.75 2.61
CA LYS A 108 -0.65 12.88 3.97
C LYS A 108 0.11 12.08 5.01
N LEU A 109 0.65 10.93 4.62
CA LEU A 109 1.44 10.07 5.49
C LEU A 109 2.90 10.55 5.67
N GLY A 110 3.29 11.58 4.96
CA GLY A 110 4.63 12.18 5.09
C GLY A 110 5.70 11.58 4.19
N PHE A 111 5.32 10.77 3.20
CA PHE A 111 6.28 10.21 2.24
C PHE A 111 6.91 11.30 1.38
N THR A 112 8.18 11.08 1.02
CA THR A 112 8.93 11.91 0.08
C THR A 112 8.89 11.26 -1.29
N CYS A 113 8.57 12.04 -2.33
CA CYS A 113 8.61 11.59 -3.71
C CYS A 113 10.07 11.46 -4.16
N GLU A 114 10.43 10.28 -4.68
CA GLU A 114 11.78 10.01 -5.18
C GLU A 114 11.91 10.19 -6.70
N GLY A 115 10.79 10.20 -7.40
CA GLY A 115 10.76 10.36 -8.85
C GLY A 115 10.01 9.25 -9.54
N THR A 116 10.23 9.13 -10.84
CA THR A 116 9.53 8.17 -11.70
C THR A 116 10.45 7.04 -12.12
N ALA A 117 10.02 5.81 -11.87
CA ALA A 117 10.65 4.61 -12.41
C ALA A 117 9.96 4.28 -13.74
N ARG A 118 10.72 4.34 -14.84
CA ARG A 118 10.18 4.06 -16.16
C ARG A 118 10.03 2.56 -16.39
N ARG A 119 8.93 2.14 -17.01
CA ARG A 119 8.61 0.72 -17.26
C ARG A 119 8.80 -0.13 -15.99
N ALA A 120 8.27 0.40 -14.90
CA ALA A 120 8.40 -0.25 -13.60
C ALA A 120 7.47 -1.44 -13.46
N ARG A 121 6.50 -1.56 -14.36
CA ARG A 121 5.44 -2.52 -14.22
C ARG A 121 4.92 -2.97 -15.58
N MET A 122 4.53 -4.24 -15.67
CA MET A 122 3.81 -4.77 -16.82
C MET A 122 2.33 -4.90 -16.47
N LEU A 123 1.47 -4.32 -17.31
CA LEU A 123 0.02 -4.43 -17.16
C LEU A 123 -0.48 -5.75 -17.77
N SER A 124 -1.71 -6.14 -17.42
CA SER A 124 -2.32 -7.39 -17.85
C SER A 124 -2.39 -7.58 -19.37
N GLY A 125 -2.45 -6.50 -20.13
CA GLY A 125 -2.42 -6.52 -21.61
C GLY A 125 -1.04 -6.57 -22.25
N GLY A 126 0.03 -6.70 -21.45
CA GLY A 126 1.42 -6.70 -21.94
C GLY A 126 1.99 -5.30 -22.14
N GLU A 127 1.24 -4.26 -21.83
CA GLU A 127 1.69 -2.87 -21.86
C GLU A 127 2.56 -2.58 -20.65
N TYR A 128 3.47 -1.61 -20.77
CA TYR A 128 4.29 -1.15 -19.66
C TYR A 128 3.68 0.09 -19.02
N ALA A 129 3.88 0.22 -17.72
CA ALA A 129 3.51 1.42 -16.98
C ALA A 129 4.69 1.97 -16.19
N ASP A 130 4.81 3.28 -16.15
CA ASP A 130 5.75 3.97 -15.28
C ASP A 130 5.12 4.11 -13.89
N GLU A 131 5.96 4.23 -12.89
CA GLU A 131 5.53 4.31 -11.50
C GLU A 131 6.20 5.49 -10.80
N ILE A 132 5.42 6.29 -10.06
CA ILE A 132 5.97 7.29 -9.16
C ILE A 132 6.32 6.59 -7.86
N ARG A 133 7.57 6.77 -7.39
CA ARG A 133 8.10 6.13 -6.19
C ARG A 133 8.23 7.11 -5.06
N TYR A 134 8.00 6.61 -3.85
CA TYR A 134 8.07 7.37 -2.59
C TYR A 134 8.82 6.58 -1.54
N SER A 135 9.35 7.30 -0.55
CA SER A 135 9.91 6.67 0.64
C SER A 135 9.59 7.48 1.88
N LEU A 136 9.56 6.78 3.00
CA LEU A 136 9.48 7.35 4.33
C LEU A 136 10.59 6.74 5.16
N LEU A 137 11.53 7.57 5.60
CA LEU A 137 12.64 7.12 6.44
C LEU A 137 12.19 7.04 7.90
N ARG A 138 12.82 6.16 8.66
CA ARG A 138 12.56 6.02 10.09
C ARG A 138 12.62 7.37 10.82
N GLU A 139 13.62 8.19 10.53
CA GLU A 139 13.81 9.50 11.15
C GLU A 139 12.71 10.50 10.79
N GLU A 140 12.04 10.29 9.67
CA GLU A 140 10.95 11.14 9.18
C GLU A 140 9.59 10.72 9.71
N TYR A 141 9.47 9.44 10.15
CA TYR A 141 8.21 8.90 10.61
C TYR A 141 7.68 9.65 11.84
N ARG A 142 6.40 10.02 11.77
CA ARG A 142 5.67 10.60 12.90
C ARG A 142 4.35 9.85 13.04
N PRO A 143 4.01 9.37 14.25
CA PRO A 143 2.71 8.71 14.47
C PRO A 143 1.58 9.62 14.06
N GLN A 144 0.57 9.05 13.38
CA GLN A 144 -0.62 9.80 13.04
C GLN A 144 -1.51 9.94 14.29
N PRO A 145 -2.26 11.07 14.42
CA PRO A 145 -3.20 11.19 15.52
C PRO A 145 -4.26 10.07 15.45
N ALA A 146 -4.73 9.64 16.63
CA ALA A 146 -5.79 8.66 16.70
C ALA A 146 -7.02 9.13 15.92
N PRO A 147 -7.73 8.23 15.20
CA PRO A 147 -8.96 8.59 14.51
C PRO A 147 -10.01 9.08 15.51
N LYS A 148 -10.72 10.12 15.13
CA LYS A 148 -11.79 10.68 15.93
C LYS A 148 -13.04 9.81 15.88
#